data_4feff6f27546cc888736655d9059236a
#
_entry.id   4feff6f27546cc888736655d9059236a
#
_cell.length_a   1.000
_cell.length_b   1.000
_cell.length_c   1.000
_cell.angle_alpha   90.00
_cell.angle_beta   90.00
_cell.angle_gamma   90.00
#
_symmetry.space_group_name_H-M   'P 1'
#
loop_
_entity.id
_entity.type
_entity.pdbx_description
1 polymer ?
#
loop_
_entity_poly.entity_id
_entity_poly.type
_entity_poly.pdbx_seq_one_letter_code
_entity_poly.pdbx_strand_id
1 'polypeptide(L)'
;EILRCLVGSEMCIRDSLYGKRRLAELLEALCRIDGIRWIRLHYAYPTAFPDEVIEVMAREPKICKYLDIPFQHISDDQLAAMHRRHTKAQAYELIDKLRQAIPDLALRTTLLVGYPGETEADFEELLEFVRTVRFERLGVFPYSEEEGTYSARNLPDDVPEEVKQSRVERVMALQNEISLENNRARIGQLERVIIDSRQGDFYVGRSQYDSPEVDQEILIPAAGRRLIRGCFYQVRITAAEDYDLYGELETK
;
A
#
# COMPACT_ATOMS: atom_id res chain seq x y z
N GLU A 1 27.32 -8.93 -0.02
CA GLU A 1 26.91 -8.10 1.15
C GLU A 1 25.74 -7.16 0.81
N ILE A 2 25.72 -6.49 -0.33
CA ILE A 2 24.63 -5.59 -0.75
C ILE A 2 23.31 -6.33 -0.91
N LEU A 3 23.32 -7.56 -1.43
CA LEU A 3 22.09 -8.39 -1.56
C LEU A 3 21.54 -8.86 -0.20
N ARG A 4 22.38 -9.05 0.82
CA ARG A 4 21.92 -9.34 2.18
C ARG A 4 21.26 -8.12 2.85
N CYS A 5 21.70 -6.92 2.50
CA CYS A 5 21.09 -5.69 3.01
C CYS A 5 19.74 -5.36 2.36
N LEU A 6 19.49 -5.83 1.13
CA LEU A 6 18.22 -5.62 0.43
C LEU A 6 17.08 -6.53 0.93
N VAL A 7 17.40 -7.73 1.41
CA VAL A 7 16.42 -8.73 1.91
C VAL A 7 16.08 -8.53 3.38
N GLY A 8 16.78 -7.70 4.10
CA GLY A 8 16.55 -7.42 5.52
C GLY A 8 16.66 -5.94 5.85
N SER A 9 16.38 -5.07 4.88
CA SER A 9 16.66 -3.64 5.00
C SER A 9 15.96 -2.97 6.18
N GLU A 10 14.71 -3.32 6.47
CA GLU A 10 13.98 -2.75 7.61
C GLU A 10 14.59 -3.21 8.95
N MET A 11 14.95 -4.47 9.07
CA MET A 11 15.56 -5.03 10.27
C MET A 11 17.00 -4.55 10.45
N CYS A 12 17.79 -4.52 9.38
CA CYS A 12 19.17 -4.04 9.41
C CYS A 12 19.28 -2.55 9.72
N ILE A 13 18.40 -1.72 9.15
CA ILE A 13 18.35 -0.27 9.42
C ILE A 13 17.82 -0.01 10.82
N ARG A 14 16.96 -0.90 11.33
CA ARG A 14 16.33 -0.75 12.64
C ARG A 14 17.26 -1.04 13.82
N ASP A 15 17.93 -2.19 13.82
CA ASP A 15 18.44 -2.75 15.08
C ASP A 15 19.93 -3.14 15.10
N SER A 16 20.59 -3.39 13.95
CA SER A 16 21.89 -4.07 14.00
C SER A 16 23.13 -3.27 13.62
N LEU A 17 22.99 -2.27 12.75
CA LEU A 17 24.16 -1.49 12.30
C LEU A 17 24.43 -0.24 13.15
N TYR A 18 23.39 0.35 13.73
CA TYR A 18 23.49 1.67 14.38
C TYR A 18 22.97 1.70 15.82
N GLY A 19 22.44 0.61 16.36
CA GLY A 19 21.86 0.55 17.70
C GLY A 19 20.63 1.43 17.94
N LYS A 20 20.11 2.08 16.89
CA LYS A 20 18.90 2.91 16.89
C LYS A 20 18.24 2.94 15.52
N ARG A 21 16.96 3.31 15.49
CA ARG A 21 16.23 3.52 14.24
C ARG A 21 16.75 4.76 13.51
N ARG A 22 17.08 4.65 12.24
CA ARG A 22 17.63 5.75 11.43
C ARG A 22 16.95 5.93 10.08
N LEU A 23 15.75 5.39 9.91
CA LEU A 23 15.04 5.48 8.63
C LEU A 23 14.75 6.95 8.24
N ALA A 24 14.34 7.78 9.19
CA ALA A 24 14.11 9.21 8.95
C ALA A 24 15.36 9.92 8.45
N GLU A 25 16.51 9.71 9.10
CA GLU A 25 17.79 10.28 8.69
C GLU A 25 18.21 9.79 7.28
N LEU A 26 17.96 8.51 6.94
CA LEU A 26 18.21 7.96 5.61
C LEU A 26 17.34 8.64 4.56
N LEU A 27 16.04 8.78 4.82
CA LEU A 27 15.11 9.42 3.91
C LEU A 27 15.50 10.89 3.63
N GLU A 28 15.88 11.63 4.66
CA GLU A 28 16.40 13.00 4.51
C GLU A 28 17.67 13.04 3.66
N ALA A 29 18.60 12.12 3.90
CA ALA A 29 19.82 12.03 3.11
C ALA A 29 19.54 11.72 1.63
N LEU A 30 18.64 10.79 1.36
CA LEU A 30 18.20 10.47 -0.01
C LEU A 30 17.50 11.65 -0.69
N CYS A 31 16.71 12.43 0.05
CA CYS A 31 16.05 13.63 -0.49
C CYS A 31 17.05 14.71 -0.92
N ARG A 32 18.26 14.76 -0.33
CA ARG A 32 19.31 15.71 -0.72
C ARG A 32 20.05 15.34 -2.01
N ILE A 33 19.91 14.10 -2.48
CA ILE A 33 20.59 13.64 -3.70
C ILE A 33 19.90 14.26 -4.92
N ASP A 34 20.69 14.97 -5.73
CA ASP A 34 20.21 15.47 -7.01
C ASP A 34 19.90 14.31 -7.96
N GLY A 35 18.85 14.45 -8.74
CA GLY A 35 18.42 13.42 -9.70
C GLY A 35 17.42 12.40 -9.14
N ILE A 36 17.37 12.16 -7.84
CA ILE A 36 16.25 11.41 -7.23
C ILE A 36 15.00 12.28 -7.29
N ARG A 37 13.93 11.74 -7.88
CA ARG A 37 12.66 12.45 -8.09
C ARG A 37 11.56 11.95 -7.18
N TRP A 38 11.48 10.62 -6.98
CA TRP A 38 10.53 9.97 -6.09
C TRP A 38 11.24 8.92 -5.22
N ILE A 39 10.84 8.86 -3.97
CA ILE A 39 11.20 7.85 -2.97
C ILE A 39 9.89 7.28 -2.47
N ARG A 40 9.73 5.95 -2.50
CA ARG A 40 8.53 5.26 -2.05
C ARG A 40 8.89 4.27 -0.95
N LEU A 41 8.07 4.23 0.09
CA LEU A 41 8.21 3.25 1.18
C LEU A 41 7.29 2.06 0.94
N HIS A 42 7.85 0.87 1.03
CA HIS A 42 7.14 -0.40 0.95
C HIS A 42 7.37 -1.22 2.20
N TYR A 43 6.41 -2.11 2.52
CA TYR A 43 6.52 -3.11 3.58
C TYR A 43 6.83 -2.53 4.96
N ALA A 44 6.20 -1.42 5.30
CA ALA A 44 6.31 -0.88 6.65
C ALA A 44 5.61 -1.78 7.66
N TYR A 45 6.19 -1.92 8.85
CA TYR A 45 5.59 -2.70 9.92
C TYR A 45 4.81 -1.79 10.86
N PRO A 46 3.55 -2.14 11.24
CA PRO A 46 2.70 -1.23 12.00
C PRO A 46 3.16 -1.00 13.44
N THR A 47 3.88 -1.96 14.05
CA THR A 47 4.30 -1.84 15.45
C THR A 47 5.35 -0.76 15.64
N ALA A 48 5.02 0.22 16.48
CA ALA A 48 5.91 1.33 16.84
C ALA A 48 6.54 2.02 15.61
N PHE A 49 5.69 2.34 14.62
CA PHE A 49 6.13 3.12 13.46
C PHE A 49 6.68 4.47 13.91
N PRO A 50 7.89 4.90 13.49
CA PRO A 50 8.53 6.09 14.04
C PRO A 50 7.84 7.38 13.61
N ASP A 51 7.58 8.27 14.56
CA ASP A 51 6.97 9.57 14.30
C ASP A 51 7.81 10.45 13.40
N GLU A 52 9.13 10.38 13.56
CA GLU A 52 10.08 11.11 12.75
C GLU A 52 9.98 10.73 11.26
N VAL A 53 9.61 9.48 10.96
CA VAL A 53 9.38 9.04 9.57
C VAL A 53 8.11 9.69 9.02
N ILE A 54 7.04 9.77 9.81
CA ILE A 54 5.79 10.45 9.43
C ILE A 54 6.07 11.93 9.13
N GLU A 55 6.81 12.61 9.99
CA GLU A 55 7.17 14.01 9.81
C GLU A 55 8.00 14.24 8.53
N VAL A 56 8.98 13.38 8.27
CA VAL A 56 9.79 13.46 7.06
C VAL A 56 8.94 13.20 5.82
N MET A 57 8.05 12.20 5.84
CA MET A 57 7.13 11.93 4.74
C MET A 57 6.19 13.10 4.46
N ALA A 58 5.68 13.75 5.50
CA ALA A 58 4.79 14.91 5.35
C ALA A 58 5.52 16.10 4.70
N ARG A 59 6.74 16.38 5.14
CA ARG A 59 7.53 17.56 4.77
C ARG A 59 8.20 17.44 3.40
N GLU A 60 8.73 16.26 3.06
CA GLU A 60 9.61 16.09 1.91
C GLU A 60 8.82 15.81 0.62
N PRO A 61 8.91 16.68 -0.40
CA PRO A 61 8.14 16.52 -1.63
C PRO A 61 8.67 15.40 -2.57
N LYS A 62 9.89 14.91 -2.34
CA LYS A 62 10.43 13.76 -3.07
C LYS A 62 9.90 12.42 -2.55
N ILE A 63 9.37 12.39 -1.32
CA ILE A 63 8.77 11.19 -0.77
C ILE A 63 7.32 11.12 -1.24
N CYS A 64 6.99 10.05 -1.96
CA CYS A 64 5.64 9.77 -2.42
C CYS A 64 4.68 9.70 -1.22
N LYS A 65 3.51 10.32 -1.33
CA LYS A 65 2.46 10.21 -0.32
C LYS A 65 1.77 8.85 -0.46
N TYR A 66 2.54 7.82 -0.19
CA TYR A 66 2.20 6.42 -0.31
C TYR A 66 2.91 5.62 0.78
N LEU A 67 2.20 4.76 1.46
CA LEU A 67 2.77 3.89 2.48
C LEU A 67 2.09 2.53 2.45
N ASP A 68 2.88 1.47 2.31
CA ASP A 68 2.41 0.10 2.32
C ASP A 68 2.66 -0.52 3.70
N ILE A 69 1.56 -0.81 4.41
CA ILE A 69 1.55 -1.41 5.75
C ILE A 69 0.67 -2.65 5.73
N PRO A 70 1.23 -3.86 5.66
CA PRO A 70 0.44 -5.09 5.73
C PRO A 70 -0.05 -5.35 7.16
N PHE A 71 -1.28 -4.94 7.47
CA PHE A 71 -1.90 -5.20 8.78
C PHE A 71 -2.21 -6.68 8.98
N GLN A 72 -2.48 -7.42 7.91
CA GLN A 72 -2.86 -8.83 7.84
C GLN A 72 -4.27 -9.10 8.36
N HIS A 73 -4.59 -8.68 9.57
CA HIS A 73 -5.90 -8.80 10.20
C HIS A 73 -6.16 -7.62 11.15
N ILE A 74 -7.36 -7.58 11.77
CA ILE A 74 -7.72 -6.54 12.76
C ILE A 74 -8.24 -7.12 14.07
N SER A 75 -8.78 -8.35 14.09
CA SER A 75 -9.15 -9.04 15.34
C SER A 75 -7.92 -9.26 16.19
N ASP A 76 -7.97 -8.88 17.46
CA ASP A 76 -6.85 -9.05 18.39
C ASP A 76 -6.51 -10.55 18.61
N ASP A 77 -7.50 -11.43 18.57
CA ASP A 77 -7.30 -12.88 18.68
C ASP A 77 -6.53 -13.42 17.47
N GLN A 78 -6.89 -12.99 16.25
CA GLN A 78 -6.20 -13.39 15.04
C GLN A 78 -4.78 -12.79 14.96
N LEU A 79 -4.62 -11.53 15.33
CA LEU A 79 -3.31 -10.88 15.39
C LEU A 79 -2.38 -11.60 16.38
N ALA A 80 -2.88 -12.02 17.53
CA ALA A 80 -2.13 -12.79 18.51
C ALA A 80 -1.76 -14.19 17.98
N ALA A 81 -2.68 -14.89 17.32
CA ALA A 81 -2.45 -16.20 16.71
C ALA A 81 -1.40 -16.13 15.58
N MET A 82 -1.40 -15.06 14.80
CA MET A 82 -0.40 -14.75 13.76
C MET A 82 0.92 -14.23 14.33
N HIS A 83 1.08 -14.15 15.64
CA HIS A 83 2.23 -13.55 16.33
C HIS A 83 2.51 -12.10 15.92
N ARG A 84 1.48 -11.35 15.55
CA ARG A 84 1.59 -9.91 15.30
C ARG A 84 1.73 -9.17 16.63
N ARG A 85 2.55 -8.11 16.64
CA ARG A 85 2.89 -7.38 17.86
C ARG A 85 2.10 -6.08 18.02
N HIS A 86 1.05 -5.89 17.25
CA HIS A 86 0.15 -4.75 17.37
C HIS A 86 -1.27 -5.25 17.67
N THR A 87 -2.06 -4.36 18.25
CA THR A 87 -3.48 -4.59 18.53
C THR A 87 -4.35 -3.79 17.55
N LYS A 88 -5.64 -4.10 17.51
CA LYS A 88 -6.66 -3.33 16.82
C LYS A 88 -6.57 -1.84 17.16
N ALA A 89 -6.52 -1.51 18.45
CA ALA A 89 -6.45 -0.11 18.89
C ALA A 89 -5.20 0.61 18.34
N GLN A 90 -4.04 -0.05 18.37
CA GLN A 90 -2.80 0.50 17.83
C GLN A 90 -2.82 0.66 16.31
N ALA A 91 -3.52 -0.23 15.60
CA ALA A 91 -3.69 -0.10 14.15
C ALA A 91 -4.48 1.16 13.80
N TYR A 92 -5.63 1.38 14.44
CA TYR A 92 -6.42 2.59 14.22
C TYR A 92 -5.67 3.86 14.64
N GLU A 93 -5.01 3.87 15.78
CA GLU A 93 -4.20 5.01 16.24
C GLU A 93 -3.12 5.39 15.22
N LEU A 94 -2.41 4.40 14.67
CA LEU A 94 -1.41 4.65 13.65
C LEU A 94 -2.03 5.22 12.37
N ILE A 95 -3.15 4.67 11.90
CA ILE A 95 -3.85 5.14 10.70
C ILE A 95 -4.32 6.58 10.88
N ASP A 96 -4.94 6.89 12.01
CA ASP A 96 -5.42 8.23 12.32
C ASP A 96 -4.26 9.24 12.35
N LYS A 97 -3.16 8.87 12.98
CA LYS A 97 -1.94 9.69 13.03
C LYS A 97 -1.36 9.95 11.64
N LEU A 98 -1.28 8.92 10.80
CA LEU A 98 -0.80 9.03 9.43
C LEU A 98 -1.68 9.96 8.60
N ARG A 99 -3.02 9.79 8.65
CA ARG A 99 -3.96 10.62 7.90
C ARG A 99 -4.02 12.07 8.38
N GLN A 100 -3.83 12.31 9.69
CA GLN A 100 -3.73 13.66 10.23
C GLN A 100 -2.46 14.38 9.78
N ALA A 101 -1.32 13.67 9.76
CA ALA A 101 -0.05 14.26 9.36
C ALA A 101 0.09 14.41 7.83
N ILE A 102 -0.52 13.51 7.05
CA ILE A 102 -0.43 13.45 5.60
C ILE A 102 -1.84 13.24 5.02
N PRO A 103 -2.63 14.30 4.84
CA PRO A 103 -4.04 14.18 4.45
C PRO A 103 -4.29 13.51 3.09
N ASP A 104 -3.32 13.60 2.18
CA ASP A 104 -3.36 12.99 0.84
C ASP A 104 -2.62 11.65 0.76
N LEU A 105 -2.39 10.98 1.90
CA LEU A 105 -1.69 9.70 1.94
C LEU A 105 -2.51 8.58 1.31
N ALA A 106 -1.94 7.91 0.32
CA ALA A 106 -2.43 6.62 -0.15
C ALA A 106 -1.89 5.50 0.77
N LEU A 107 -2.78 4.93 1.57
CA LEU A 107 -2.48 3.75 2.38
C LEU A 107 -2.75 2.49 1.58
N ARG A 108 -1.70 1.66 1.46
CA ARG A 108 -1.81 0.30 0.97
C ARG A 108 -1.74 -0.68 2.13
N THR A 109 -2.57 -1.71 2.07
CA THR A 109 -2.51 -2.82 3.02
C THR A 109 -2.61 -4.16 2.34
N THR A 110 -2.18 -5.18 3.04
CA THR A 110 -2.40 -6.59 2.71
C THR A 110 -3.13 -7.24 3.88
N LEU A 111 -4.20 -7.97 3.56
CA LEU A 111 -4.99 -8.73 4.52
C LEU A 111 -4.89 -10.22 4.24
N LEU A 112 -5.06 -11.03 5.26
CA LEU A 112 -5.08 -12.48 5.21
C LEU A 112 -6.39 -12.97 5.83
N VAL A 113 -7.12 -13.80 5.12
CA VAL A 113 -8.39 -14.37 5.58
C VAL A 113 -8.32 -15.89 5.64
N GLY A 114 -9.13 -16.49 6.51
CA GLY A 114 -9.14 -17.94 6.70
C GLY A 114 -7.93 -18.49 7.42
N TYR A 115 -7.25 -17.68 8.23
CA TYR A 115 -6.20 -18.18 9.11
C TYR A 115 -6.79 -19.14 10.15
N PRO A 116 -6.06 -20.19 10.60
CA PRO A 116 -6.56 -21.16 11.57
C PRO A 116 -7.26 -20.53 12.77
N GLY A 117 -8.48 -20.98 13.03
CA GLY A 117 -9.34 -20.47 14.11
C GLY A 117 -10.06 -19.15 13.82
N GLU A 118 -9.98 -18.59 12.61
CA GLU A 118 -10.72 -17.37 12.24
C GLU A 118 -12.23 -17.65 12.21
N THR A 119 -12.95 -16.99 13.10
CA THR A 119 -14.42 -17.07 13.19
C THR A 119 -15.10 -16.11 12.22
N GLU A 120 -16.42 -16.28 12.03
CA GLU A 120 -17.20 -15.30 11.24
C GLU A 120 -17.21 -13.92 11.92
N ALA A 121 -17.19 -13.88 13.25
CA ALA A 121 -17.12 -12.60 13.98
C ALA A 121 -15.80 -11.86 13.73
N ASP A 122 -14.68 -12.56 13.70
CA ASP A 122 -13.37 -11.99 13.35
C ASP A 122 -13.36 -11.45 11.92
N PHE A 123 -13.97 -12.19 11.00
CA PHE A 123 -14.06 -11.77 9.62
C PHE A 123 -14.98 -10.56 9.41
N GLU A 124 -16.13 -10.49 10.08
CA GLU A 124 -17.00 -9.31 10.05
C GLU A 124 -16.30 -8.07 10.63
N GLU A 125 -15.49 -8.25 11.67
CA GLU A 125 -14.65 -7.19 12.22
C GLU A 125 -13.61 -6.69 11.19
N LEU A 126 -13.04 -7.61 10.40
CA LEU A 126 -12.13 -7.27 9.31
C LEU A 126 -12.83 -6.48 8.20
N LEU A 127 -14.05 -6.87 7.81
CA LEU A 127 -14.83 -6.12 6.83
C LEU A 127 -15.18 -4.71 7.33
N GLU A 128 -15.53 -4.57 8.61
CA GLU A 128 -15.80 -3.26 9.20
C GLU A 128 -14.54 -2.38 9.24
N PHE A 129 -13.38 -2.98 9.48
CA PHE A 129 -12.09 -2.30 9.38
C PHE A 129 -11.85 -1.74 7.96
N VAL A 130 -12.06 -2.54 6.92
CA VAL A 130 -11.92 -2.09 5.52
C VAL A 130 -12.93 -0.97 5.21
N ARG A 131 -14.19 -1.13 5.66
CA ARG A 131 -15.25 -0.14 5.46
C ARG A 131 -14.96 1.20 6.13
N THR A 132 -14.40 1.16 7.33
CA THR A 132 -14.09 2.34 8.15
C THR A 132 -12.84 3.06 7.65
N VAL A 133 -11.75 2.32 7.40
CA VAL A 133 -10.46 2.89 7.01
C VAL A 133 -10.46 3.35 5.56
N ARG A 134 -11.17 2.63 4.67
CA ARG A 134 -11.26 2.95 3.23
C ARG A 134 -9.89 3.06 2.57
N PHE A 135 -9.14 1.99 2.66
CA PHE A 135 -7.79 1.93 2.06
C PHE A 135 -7.81 2.32 0.59
N GLU A 136 -6.83 3.12 0.17
CA GLU A 136 -6.66 3.49 -1.24
C GLU A 136 -6.22 2.29 -2.07
N ARG A 137 -5.44 1.39 -1.47
CA ARG A 137 -4.97 0.14 -2.09
C ARG A 137 -5.07 -1.00 -1.09
N LEU A 138 -5.61 -2.12 -1.54
CA LEU A 138 -5.75 -3.31 -0.70
C LEU A 138 -5.57 -4.57 -1.53
N GLY A 139 -4.76 -5.48 -1.00
CA GLY A 139 -4.70 -6.86 -1.44
C GLY A 139 -5.17 -7.79 -0.32
N VAL A 140 -5.93 -8.83 -0.66
CA VAL A 140 -6.34 -9.87 0.28
C VAL A 140 -5.97 -11.22 -0.27
N PHE A 141 -5.48 -12.10 0.61
CA PHE A 141 -5.08 -13.45 0.28
C PHE A 141 -5.77 -14.46 1.20
N PRO A 142 -6.18 -15.63 0.68
CA PRO A 142 -6.58 -16.72 1.53
C PRO A 142 -5.36 -17.28 2.25
N TYR A 143 -5.52 -17.76 3.46
CA TYR A 143 -4.46 -18.49 4.16
C TYR A 143 -4.10 -19.75 3.38
N SER A 144 -2.81 -19.95 3.19
CA SER A 144 -2.21 -21.18 2.67
C SER A 144 -1.21 -21.70 3.68
N GLU A 145 -1.29 -22.99 3.99
CA GLU A 145 -0.36 -23.62 4.91
C GLU A 145 1.02 -23.75 4.26
N GLU A 146 2.01 -23.10 4.89
CA GLU A 146 3.40 -23.15 4.46
C GLU A 146 4.22 -24.05 5.37
N GLU A 147 4.85 -25.06 4.80
CA GLU A 147 5.67 -26.03 5.53
C GLU A 147 6.74 -25.34 6.39
N GLY A 148 6.91 -25.80 7.60
CA GLY A 148 7.92 -25.30 8.52
C GLY A 148 7.52 -24.05 9.32
N THR A 149 6.37 -23.44 9.06
CA THR A 149 5.86 -22.31 9.84
C THR A 149 5.31 -22.74 11.20
N TYR A 150 5.14 -21.79 12.10
CA TYR A 150 4.52 -22.04 13.41
C TYR A 150 3.07 -22.53 13.24
N SER A 151 2.29 -21.90 12.38
CA SER A 151 0.90 -22.26 12.13
C SER A 151 0.78 -23.70 11.62
N ALA A 152 1.53 -24.07 10.60
CA ALA A 152 1.51 -25.43 10.05
C ALA A 152 1.89 -26.53 11.08
N ARG A 153 2.69 -26.19 12.10
CA ARG A 153 3.12 -27.15 13.11
C ARG A 153 2.18 -27.23 14.33
N ASN A 154 1.44 -26.19 14.62
CA ASN A 154 0.75 -26.04 15.89
C ASN A 154 -0.74 -25.75 15.77
N LEU A 155 -1.23 -25.34 14.63
CA LEU A 155 -2.62 -24.96 14.41
C LEU A 155 -3.21 -25.81 13.28
N PRO A 156 -4.40 -26.43 13.49
CA PRO A 156 -5.08 -27.10 12.39
C PRO A 156 -5.61 -26.07 11.41
N ASP A 157 -5.48 -26.32 10.09
CA ASP A 157 -6.18 -25.52 9.08
C ASP A 157 -7.66 -25.92 9.07
N ASP A 158 -8.43 -25.31 9.95
CA ASP A 158 -9.82 -25.65 10.26
C ASP A 158 -10.85 -24.80 9.50
N VAL A 159 -10.39 -23.80 8.69
CA VAL A 159 -11.27 -23.00 7.85
C VAL A 159 -11.35 -23.61 6.46
N PRO A 160 -12.55 -24.07 6.01
CA PRO A 160 -12.71 -24.68 4.68
C PRO A 160 -12.27 -23.73 3.56
N GLU A 161 -11.69 -24.28 2.51
CA GLU A 161 -11.20 -23.49 1.36
C GLU A 161 -12.31 -22.63 0.71
N GLU A 162 -13.52 -23.17 0.62
CA GLU A 162 -14.69 -22.44 0.10
C GLU A 162 -15.02 -21.20 0.94
N VAL A 163 -14.83 -21.28 2.28
CA VAL A 163 -15.03 -20.15 3.18
C VAL A 163 -13.91 -19.12 2.99
N LYS A 164 -12.65 -19.55 2.87
CA LYS A 164 -11.52 -18.66 2.59
C LYS A 164 -11.76 -17.87 1.29
N GLN A 165 -12.14 -18.58 0.22
CA GLN A 165 -12.41 -17.96 -1.07
C GLN A 165 -13.59 -16.99 -1.02
N SER A 166 -14.69 -17.36 -0.35
CA SER A 166 -15.84 -16.47 -0.14
C SER A 166 -15.46 -15.21 0.63
N ARG A 167 -14.57 -15.32 1.64
CA ARG A 167 -14.07 -14.17 2.40
C ARG A 167 -13.22 -13.24 1.52
N VAL A 168 -12.35 -13.80 0.68
CA VAL A 168 -11.60 -13.01 -0.31
C VAL A 168 -12.54 -12.22 -1.22
N GLU A 169 -13.55 -12.89 -1.79
CA GLU A 169 -14.52 -12.26 -2.69
C GLU A 169 -15.28 -11.11 -2.01
N ARG A 170 -15.70 -11.30 -0.75
CA ARG A 170 -16.42 -10.26 0.02
C ARG A 170 -15.55 -9.05 0.32
N VAL A 171 -14.28 -9.26 0.69
CA VAL A 171 -13.33 -8.14 0.92
C VAL A 171 -13.07 -7.40 -0.39
N MET A 172 -12.83 -8.14 -1.50
CA MET A 172 -12.56 -7.52 -2.80
C MET A 172 -13.76 -6.77 -3.36
N ALA A 173 -14.98 -7.29 -3.19
CA ALA A 173 -16.19 -6.58 -3.59
C ALA A 173 -16.32 -5.22 -2.87
N LEU A 174 -16.11 -5.21 -1.55
CA LEU A 174 -16.11 -3.97 -0.77
C LEU A 174 -14.98 -3.03 -1.21
N GLN A 175 -13.78 -3.56 -1.43
CA GLN A 175 -12.63 -2.75 -1.86
C GLN A 175 -12.84 -2.15 -3.25
N ASN A 176 -13.50 -2.85 -4.17
CA ASN A 176 -13.83 -2.34 -5.50
C ASN A 176 -14.73 -1.10 -5.42
N GLU A 177 -15.75 -1.13 -4.57
CA GLU A 177 -16.63 0.03 -4.33
C GLU A 177 -15.82 1.21 -3.79
N ILE A 178 -14.97 0.97 -2.78
CA ILE A 178 -14.12 2.00 -2.17
C ILE A 178 -13.13 2.57 -3.21
N SER A 179 -12.50 1.70 -4.00
CA SER A 179 -11.53 2.10 -5.03
C SER A 179 -12.19 2.98 -6.09
N LEU A 180 -13.37 2.59 -6.58
CA LEU A 180 -14.11 3.37 -7.57
C LEU A 180 -14.50 4.77 -7.03
N GLU A 181 -14.95 4.87 -5.78
CA GLU A 181 -15.27 6.15 -5.16
C GLU A 181 -14.02 7.03 -5.02
N ASN A 182 -12.92 6.47 -4.52
CA ASN A 182 -11.63 7.18 -4.39
C ASN A 182 -11.13 7.65 -5.76
N ASN A 183 -11.25 6.82 -6.79
CA ASN A 183 -10.83 7.16 -8.14
C ASN A 183 -11.70 8.25 -8.77
N ARG A 184 -13.02 8.20 -8.58
CA ARG A 184 -13.94 9.25 -9.04
C ARG A 184 -13.65 10.60 -8.41
N ALA A 185 -13.23 10.63 -7.15
CA ALA A 185 -12.83 11.85 -6.47
C ALA A 185 -11.58 12.50 -7.06
N ARG A 186 -10.79 11.76 -7.85
CA ARG A 186 -9.59 12.27 -8.55
C ARG A 186 -9.92 12.94 -9.89
N ILE A 187 -11.11 12.74 -10.45
CA ILE A 187 -11.50 13.34 -11.73
C ILE A 187 -11.41 14.87 -11.65
N GLY A 188 -10.76 15.47 -12.64
CA GLY A 188 -10.48 16.91 -12.71
C GLY A 188 -9.19 17.33 -12.00
N GLN A 189 -8.58 16.47 -11.18
CA GLN A 189 -7.32 16.79 -10.53
C GLN A 189 -6.16 16.74 -11.52
N LEU A 190 -5.16 17.59 -11.28
CA LEU A 190 -3.92 17.63 -12.04
C LEU A 190 -2.85 16.86 -11.28
N GLU A 191 -2.36 15.78 -11.88
CA GLU A 191 -1.41 14.90 -11.26
C GLU A 191 -0.08 14.85 -12.01
N ARG A 192 0.99 14.69 -11.26
CA ARG A 192 2.31 14.41 -11.81
C ARG A 192 2.45 12.91 -12.04
N VAL A 193 2.60 12.53 -13.31
CA VAL A 193 2.62 11.13 -13.76
C VAL A 193 3.96 10.81 -14.41
N ILE A 194 4.57 9.69 -14.02
CA ILE A 194 5.73 9.11 -14.71
C ILE A 194 5.24 8.10 -15.73
N ILE A 195 5.80 8.14 -16.95
CA ILE A 195 5.46 7.17 -18.01
C ILE A 195 6.28 5.91 -17.82
N ASP A 196 5.62 4.78 -17.66
CA ASP A 196 6.23 3.47 -17.49
C ASP A 196 6.33 2.70 -18.82
N SER A 197 5.29 2.76 -19.65
CA SER A 197 5.25 2.03 -20.92
C SER A 197 4.32 2.67 -21.95
N ARG A 198 4.21 2.03 -23.13
CA ARG A 198 3.17 2.28 -24.12
C ARG A 198 2.47 0.95 -24.46
N GLN A 199 1.17 0.95 -24.43
CA GLN A 199 0.33 -0.20 -24.75
C GLN A 199 -0.70 0.24 -25.81
N GLY A 200 -0.52 -0.21 -27.04
CA GLY A 200 -1.41 0.19 -28.14
C GLY A 200 -1.48 1.71 -28.35
N ASP A 201 -2.69 2.24 -28.22
CA ASP A 201 -2.99 3.65 -28.39
C ASP A 201 -2.86 4.48 -27.11
N PHE A 202 -2.39 3.88 -26.01
CA PHE A 202 -2.21 4.55 -24.73
C PHE A 202 -0.76 4.52 -24.28
N TYR A 203 -0.34 5.59 -23.59
CA TYR A 203 0.78 5.57 -22.68
C TYR A 203 0.26 5.17 -21.31
N VAL A 204 0.99 4.30 -20.65
CA VAL A 204 0.72 3.84 -19.29
C VAL A 204 1.68 4.54 -18.36
N GLY A 205 1.15 5.16 -17.34
CA GLY A 205 1.93 5.82 -16.32
C GLY A 205 1.31 5.64 -14.94
N ARG A 206 1.96 6.17 -13.94
CA ARG A 206 1.50 6.14 -12.55
C ARG A 206 1.81 7.42 -11.81
N SER A 207 1.01 7.70 -10.81
CA SER A 207 1.18 8.84 -9.93
C SER A 207 2.08 8.52 -8.71
N GLN A 208 2.26 9.50 -7.83
CA GLN A 208 2.93 9.25 -6.55
C GLN A 208 2.14 8.30 -5.64
N TYR A 209 0.87 8.09 -5.88
CA TYR A 209 -0.04 7.27 -5.08
C TYR A 209 -0.10 5.80 -5.50
N ASP A 210 0.69 5.42 -6.51
CA ASP A 210 0.60 4.11 -7.14
C ASP A 210 1.99 3.47 -7.27
N SER A 211 2.13 2.22 -6.81
CA SER A 211 3.33 1.42 -6.95
C SER A 211 3.39 0.77 -8.34
N PRO A 212 4.57 0.65 -8.95
CA PRO A 212 4.69 -0.03 -10.24
C PRO A 212 4.25 -1.50 -10.14
N GLU A 213 3.54 -1.97 -11.17
CA GLU A 213 3.16 -3.39 -11.38
C GLU A 213 2.18 -3.98 -10.34
N VAL A 214 1.78 -3.20 -9.33
CA VAL A 214 0.93 -3.70 -8.22
C VAL A 214 -0.35 -2.90 -8.03
N ASP A 215 -0.28 -1.58 -8.27
CA ASP A 215 -1.39 -0.66 -8.07
C ASP A 215 -1.95 -0.17 -9.41
N GLN A 216 -2.75 0.87 -9.37
CA GLN A 216 -3.47 1.44 -10.52
C GLN A 216 -2.53 2.05 -11.56
N GLU A 217 -3.00 2.01 -12.80
CA GLU A 217 -2.39 2.68 -13.93
C GLU A 217 -3.16 3.95 -14.32
N ILE A 218 -2.47 4.89 -14.94
CA ILE A 218 -3.07 6.06 -15.57
C ILE A 218 -2.85 5.93 -17.08
N LEU A 219 -3.96 5.77 -17.80
CA LEU A 219 -3.99 5.58 -19.24
C LEU A 219 -4.12 6.93 -19.94
N ILE A 220 -3.13 7.30 -20.75
CA ILE A 220 -3.05 8.58 -21.45
C ILE A 220 -3.10 8.32 -22.95
N PRO A 221 -4.12 8.80 -23.69
CA PRO A 221 -4.20 8.61 -25.13
C PRO A 221 -2.96 9.16 -25.86
N ALA A 222 -2.35 8.35 -26.71
CA ALA A 222 -1.16 8.75 -27.45
C ALA A 222 -1.47 9.91 -28.43
N ALA A 223 -2.61 9.88 -29.12
CA ALA A 223 -3.11 10.96 -29.98
C ALA A 223 -2.03 11.60 -30.88
N GLY A 224 -1.12 10.80 -31.43
CA GLY A 224 0.00 11.26 -32.26
C GLY A 224 1.16 11.91 -31.49
N ARG A 225 1.08 12.05 -30.20
CA ARG A 225 2.14 12.61 -29.35
C ARG A 225 3.17 11.54 -28.98
N ARG A 226 4.42 11.98 -28.74
CA ARG A 226 5.49 11.08 -28.26
C ARG A 226 5.85 11.43 -26.83
N LEU A 227 5.49 10.57 -25.89
CA LEU A 227 5.95 10.63 -24.50
C LEU A 227 7.17 9.73 -24.31
N ILE A 228 8.03 10.12 -23.38
CA ILE A 228 9.30 9.43 -23.12
C ILE A 228 9.14 8.63 -21.83
N ARG A 229 9.44 7.34 -21.88
CA ARG A 229 9.47 6.46 -20.72
C ARG A 229 10.44 7.01 -19.65
N GLY A 230 10.04 6.95 -18.39
CA GLY A 230 10.81 7.48 -17.26
C GLY A 230 10.72 9.01 -17.09
N CYS A 231 10.03 9.72 -18.00
CA CYS A 231 9.81 11.15 -17.85
C CYS A 231 8.48 11.44 -17.17
N PHE A 232 8.45 12.58 -16.47
CA PHE A 232 7.27 13.07 -15.76
C PHE A 232 6.49 14.06 -16.61
N TYR A 233 5.16 13.95 -16.54
CA TYR A 233 4.22 14.82 -17.21
C TYR A 233 3.12 15.27 -16.26
N GLN A 234 2.54 16.43 -16.51
CA GLN A 234 1.32 16.87 -15.83
C GLN A 234 0.12 16.32 -16.59
N VAL A 235 -0.73 15.59 -15.92
CA VAL A 235 -1.87 14.87 -16.48
C VAL A 235 -3.12 15.24 -15.70
N ARG A 236 -4.14 15.70 -16.41
CA ARG A 236 -5.47 15.93 -15.82
C ARG A 236 -6.27 14.64 -15.91
N ILE A 237 -6.74 14.15 -14.77
CA ILE A 237 -7.58 12.96 -14.72
C ILE A 237 -8.95 13.30 -15.31
N THR A 238 -9.40 12.51 -16.28
CA THR A 238 -10.63 12.77 -17.03
C THR A 238 -11.72 11.72 -16.79
N ALA A 239 -11.33 10.48 -16.47
CA ALA A 239 -12.25 9.40 -16.15
C ALA A 239 -11.60 8.41 -15.17
N ALA A 240 -12.43 7.59 -14.55
CA ALA A 240 -12.02 6.62 -13.56
C ALA A 240 -12.83 5.33 -13.70
N GLU A 241 -12.13 4.21 -13.56
CA GLU A 241 -12.66 2.86 -13.39
C GLU A 241 -12.27 2.31 -12.01
N ASP A 242 -12.63 1.08 -11.72
CA ASP A 242 -12.38 0.46 -10.40
C ASP A 242 -10.89 0.42 -10.08
N TYR A 243 -10.05 0.15 -11.08
CA TYR A 243 -8.60 -0.03 -10.92
C TYR A 243 -7.75 0.93 -11.76
N ASP A 244 -8.33 1.61 -12.77
CA ASP A 244 -7.58 2.45 -13.67
C ASP A 244 -8.14 3.85 -13.76
N LEU A 245 -7.27 4.78 -14.10
CA LEU A 245 -7.60 6.17 -14.37
C LEU A 245 -7.29 6.49 -15.84
N TYR A 246 -8.06 7.39 -16.39
CA TYR A 246 -7.78 7.98 -17.69
C TYR A 246 -7.39 9.45 -17.50
N GLY A 247 -6.46 9.90 -18.29
CA GLY A 247 -6.03 11.28 -18.18
C GLY A 247 -5.54 11.86 -19.51
N GLU A 248 -5.51 13.17 -19.57
CA GLU A 248 -4.99 13.92 -20.68
C GLU A 248 -3.83 14.81 -20.23
N LEU A 249 -2.86 15.00 -21.14
CA LEU A 249 -1.75 15.91 -20.89
C LEU A 249 -2.27 17.33 -20.72
N GLU A 250 -1.85 17.98 -19.64
CA GLU A 250 -2.07 19.41 -19.48
C GLU A 250 -1.28 20.15 -20.56
N THR A 251 -2.00 20.84 -21.44
CA THR A 251 -1.39 21.73 -22.43
C THR A 251 -1.07 23.07 -21.78
N LYS A 252 0.20 23.46 -21.86
CA LYS A 252 0.63 24.81 -21.45
C LYS A 252 0.03 25.89 -22.36
#